data_439807d6f363beb1c35b1c0dd056a3a0
#
_entry.id   439807d6f363beb1c35b1c0dd056a3a0
#
_cell.length_a   1.000
_cell.length_b   1.000
_cell.length_c   1.000
_cell.angle_alpha   90.00
_cell.angle_beta   90.00
_cell.angle_gamma   90.00
#
_symmetry.space_group_name_H-M   'P 1'
#
loop_
_entity.id
_entity.type
_entity.pdbx_description
1 polymer ?
#
loop_
_entity_poly.entity_id
_entity_poly.type
_entity_poly.pdbx_seq_one_letter_code
_entity_poly.pdbx_strand_id
1 'polypeptide(L)'
;MSLSGQPGKVVLEARGLGKRFGDVRAVDGLSISVAEGEVFGLLGPNGAGKSTTINIVCGLLAADAGEVRLFGDKVGPGAEIVKRRVGVCPQDIVVWPKLTCLEQLVFAGQMYGLKGRAARARGQRLLGDLGLAEKSDKLAATLSGGMKRRLNFALALVHDPDLVVLDEPEAGLDPQSRVMLREYIRALAARKTVLFTTHNMDEAERVCDRVAIIDRGRLLVLDAPEHLKRTVGTGGTLEVDIDEEAAAEAGRAALAGLGLEAVRVNRTLVIRGADVVGAIPAVLERLKAAGAVAGEVRLRPNTLEDVFIALTGRRLRE
;
A
#
# COMPACT_ATOMS: atom_id res chain seq x y z
N MET A 1 -5.40 20.77 -19.71
CA MET A 1 -4.65 21.75 -18.92
C MET A 1 -3.45 21.05 -18.32
N SER A 2 -2.28 21.45 -18.76
CA SER A 2 -0.97 20.86 -18.45
C SER A 2 -0.62 21.16 -16.99
N LEU A 3 -0.56 20.15 -16.14
CA LEU A 3 0.10 20.23 -14.83
C LEU A 3 1.53 19.70 -14.99
N SER A 4 2.38 20.55 -15.58
CA SER A 4 3.83 20.45 -15.44
C SER A 4 4.20 20.93 -14.03
N GLY A 5 3.96 20.08 -13.02
CA GLY A 5 4.44 20.31 -11.67
C GLY A 5 5.94 20.05 -11.63
N GLN A 6 6.72 21.04 -11.23
CA GLN A 6 8.10 20.82 -10.78
C GLN A 6 8.09 19.70 -9.75
N PRO A 7 9.09 18.79 -9.75
CA PRO A 7 9.15 17.73 -8.74
C PRO A 7 9.16 18.41 -7.36
N GLY A 8 8.13 18.14 -6.55
CA GLY A 8 8.02 18.65 -5.20
C GLY A 8 9.30 18.32 -4.41
N LYS A 9 9.60 19.09 -3.37
CA LYS A 9 10.75 18.84 -2.49
C LYS A 9 10.71 17.39 -2.01
N VAL A 10 11.78 16.64 -2.26
CA VAL A 10 11.90 15.24 -1.84
C VAL A 10 12.06 15.18 -0.32
N VAL A 11 11.16 14.46 0.34
CA VAL A 11 11.16 14.24 1.80
C VAL A 11 11.88 12.95 2.16
N LEU A 12 11.67 11.90 1.36
CA LEU A 12 12.31 10.61 1.53
C LEU A 12 12.96 10.18 0.23
N GLU A 13 14.22 9.78 0.32
CA GLU A 13 14.95 9.19 -0.79
C GLU A 13 15.68 7.93 -0.31
N ALA A 14 15.42 6.82 -0.98
CA ALA A 14 16.12 5.56 -0.82
C ALA A 14 16.81 5.22 -2.13
N ARG A 15 18.11 4.92 -2.08
CA ARG A 15 18.93 4.64 -3.26
C ARG A 15 19.63 3.29 -3.13
N GLY A 16 19.31 2.36 -4.02
CA GLY A 16 19.98 1.07 -4.13
C GLY A 16 19.94 0.23 -2.86
N LEU A 17 18.83 0.29 -2.09
CA LEU A 17 18.72 -0.40 -0.82
C LEU A 17 18.86 -1.91 -1.01
N GLY A 18 19.72 -2.53 -0.22
CA GLY A 18 19.88 -3.96 -0.11
C GLY A 18 19.79 -4.43 1.33
N LYS A 19 19.09 -5.57 1.55
CA LYS A 19 19.03 -6.24 2.86
C LYS A 19 18.91 -7.74 2.70
N ARG A 20 19.74 -8.47 3.44
CA ARG A 20 19.73 -9.94 3.50
C ARG A 20 19.51 -10.42 4.92
N PHE A 21 18.82 -11.55 5.03
CA PHE A 21 18.69 -12.34 6.26
C PHE A 21 19.08 -13.78 5.91
N GLY A 22 20.28 -14.18 6.29
CA GLY A 22 20.86 -15.43 5.82
C GLY A 22 20.92 -15.47 4.28
N ASP A 23 20.27 -16.46 3.67
CA ASP A 23 20.22 -16.62 2.20
C ASP A 23 19.11 -15.80 1.54
N VAL A 24 18.19 -15.24 2.32
CA VAL A 24 17.04 -14.50 1.78
C VAL A 24 17.41 -13.03 1.53
N ARG A 25 17.31 -12.58 0.28
CA ARG A 25 17.35 -11.14 -0.06
C ARG A 25 15.98 -10.54 0.14
N ALA A 26 15.77 -9.89 1.28
CA ALA A 26 14.50 -9.23 1.60
C ALA A 26 14.32 -7.90 0.83
N VAL A 27 15.43 -7.19 0.53
CA VAL A 27 15.44 -5.99 -0.33
C VAL A 27 16.64 -6.10 -1.26
N ASP A 28 16.47 -5.87 -2.55
CA ASP A 28 17.47 -6.06 -3.60
C ASP A 28 17.52 -4.88 -4.58
N GLY A 29 18.35 -3.89 -4.27
CA GLY A 29 18.59 -2.72 -5.11
C GLY A 29 17.43 -1.71 -5.19
N LEU A 30 16.55 -1.68 -4.18
CA LEU A 30 15.36 -0.84 -4.17
C LEU A 30 15.72 0.66 -4.15
N SER A 31 15.17 1.41 -5.11
CA SER A 31 15.30 2.88 -5.16
C SER A 31 13.92 3.50 -5.31
N ILE A 32 13.55 4.39 -4.37
CA ILE A 32 12.30 5.13 -4.35
C ILE A 32 12.53 6.56 -3.85
N SER A 33 11.65 7.47 -4.25
CA SER A 33 11.61 8.84 -3.72
C SER A 33 10.18 9.26 -3.45
N VAL A 34 9.96 9.97 -2.33
CA VAL A 34 8.66 10.49 -1.90
C VAL A 34 8.74 12.00 -1.80
N ALA A 35 7.80 12.69 -2.44
CA ALA A 35 7.70 14.15 -2.44
C ALA A 35 6.95 14.66 -1.20
N GLU A 36 7.13 15.95 -0.88
CA GLU A 36 6.41 16.61 0.20
C GLU A 36 4.90 16.69 -0.11
N GLY A 37 4.06 16.34 0.86
CA GLY A 37 2.60 16.36 0.72
C GLY A 37 2.02 15.21 -0.12
N GLU A 38 2.83 14.22 -0.49
CA GLU A 38 2.42 13.05 -1.27
C GLU A 38 1.93 11.92 -0.36
N VAL A 39 0.90 11.20 -0.80
CA VAL A 39 0.59 9.86 -0.31
C VAL A 39 1.25 8.85 -1.23
N PHE A 40 2.34 8.28 -0.78
CA PHE A 40 3.11 7.30 -1.53
C PHE A 40 2.83 5.88 -1.06
N GLY A 41 2.41 5.01 -1.98
CA GLY A 41 2.13 3.59 -1.73
C GLY A 41 3.32 2.69 -2.00
N LEU A 42 3.70 1.84 -1.05
CA LEU A 42 4.63 0.73 -1.27
C LEU A 42 3.84 -0.58 -1.25
N LEU A 43 3.62 -1.14 -2.43
CA LEU A 43 2.69 -2.25 -2.67
C LEU A 43 3.43 -3.54 -2.98
N GLY A 44 2.83 -4.66 -2.63
CA GLY A 44 3.36 -5.97 -2.98
C GLY A 44 2.78 -7.09 -2.12
N PRO A 45 3.00 -8.35 -2.49
CA PRO A 45 2.54 -9.50 -1.70
C PRO A 45 3.23 -9.58 -0.33
N ASN A 46 2.76 -10.50 0.50
CA ASN A 46 3.45 -10.83 1.74
C ASN A 46 4.85 -11.39 1.42
N GLY A 47 5.85 -10.94 2.17
CA GLY A 47 7.25 -11.31 1.90
C GLY A 47 7.93 -10.52 0.76
N ALA A 48 7.25 -9.56 0.12
CA ALA A 48 7.87 -8.74 -0.94
C ALA A 48 8.97 -7.78 -0.44
N GLY A 49 9.14 -7.61 0.88
CA GLY A 49 10.15 -6.72 1.46
C GLY A 49 9.60 -5.38 1.98
N LYS A 50 8.27 -5.19 2.01
CA LYS A 50 7.62 -3.93 2.45
C LYS A 50 8.06 -3.51 3.85
N SER A 51 7.78 -4.34 4.87
CA SER A 51 8.11 -4.03 6.28
C SER A 51 9.61 -3.93 6.51
N THR A 52 10.44 -4.70 5.79
CA THR A 52 11.91 -4.56 5.82
C THR A 52 12.32 -3.18 5.31
N THR A 53 11.77 -2.73 4.20
CA THR A 53 12.03 -1.39 3.64
C THR A 53 11.59 -0.29 4.61
N ILE A 54 10.40 -0.40 5.20
CA ILE A 54 9.91 0.52 6.23
C ILE A 54 10.87 0.60 7.42
N ASN A 55 11.31 -0.55 7.94
CA ASN A 55 12.23 -0.59 9.08
C ASN A 55 13.58 0.08 8.75
N ILE A 56 14.07 -0.06 7.53
CA ILE A 56 15.29 0.62 7.07
C ILE A 56 15.05 2.13 6.99
N VAL A 57 13.95 2.56 6.36
CA VAL A 57 13.57 3.98 6.21
C VAL A 57 13.40 4.65 7.56
N CYS A 58 12.81 3.94 8.52
CA CYS A 58 12.60 4.44 9.90
C CYS A 58 13.86 4.30 10.79
N GLY A 59 15.01 3.88 10.25
CA GLY A 59 16.24 3.71 11.05
C GLY A 59 16.12 2.67 12.16
N LEU A 60 15.19 1.73 12.04
CA LEU A 60 15.02 0.60 12.96
C LEU A 60 15.88 -0.59 12.56
N LEU A 61 16.30 -0.64 11.29
CA LEU A 61 17.11 -1.68 10.71
C LEU A 61 18.21 -1.07 9.82
N ALA A 62 19.45 -1.55 9.95
CA ALA A 62 20.53 -1.16 9.05
C ALA A 62 20.37 -1.83 7.69
N ALA A 63 20.49 -1.06 6.59
CA ALA A 63 20.67 -1.62 5.26
C ALA A 63 22.08 -2.25 5.13
N ASP A 64 22.19 -3.29 4.31
CA ASP A 64 23.49 -3.89 3.98
C ASP A 64 24.14 -3.19 2.79
N ALA A 65 23.33 -2.53 1.94
CA ALA A 65 23.76 -1.71 0.81
C ALA A 65 22.80 -0.55 0.58
N GLY A 66 23.30 0.49 -0.11
CA GLY A 66 22.53 1.69 -0.42
C GLY A 66 22.45 2.68 0.74
N GLU A 67 21.63 3.70 0.57
CA GLU A 67 21.39 4.73 1.61
C GLU A 67 19.96 5.23 1.60
N VAL A 68 19.55 5.75 2.76
CA VAL A 68 18.29 6.49 2.95
C VAL A 68 18.60 7.91 3.36
N ARG A 69 17.86 8.86 2.80
CA ARG A 69 17.82 10.26 3.25
C ARG A 69 16.41 10.67 3.59
N LEU A 70 16.25 11.32 4.73
CA LEU A 70 15.00 11.96 5.14
C LEU A 70 15.24 13.45 5.29
N PHE A 71 14.47 14.27 4.59
CA PHE A 71 14.59 15.73 4.58
C PHE A 71 16.01 16.22 4.23
N GLY A 72 16.77 15.42 3.44
CA GLY A 72 18.16 15.66 3.07
C GLY A 72 19.20 15.02 3.99
N ASP A 73 18.83 14.65 5.23
CA ASP A 73 19.74 14.04 6.19
C ASP A 73 19.83 12.51 5.97
N LYS A 74 21.04 11.97 6.09
CA LYS A 74 21.27 10.53 6.00
C LYS A 74 20.69 9.81 7.22
N VAL A 75 19.96 8.73 6.98
CA VAL A 75 19.33 7.90 8.01
C VAL A 75 20.18 6.65 8.26
N GLY A 76 20.46 6.41 9.54
CA GLY A 76 21.03 5.16 10.05
C GLY A 76 20.24 4.71 11.28
N PRO A 77 20.61 3.57 11.90
CA PRO A 77 19.96 3.10 13.11
C PRO A 77 19.95 4.15 14.21
N GLY A 78 18.74 4.45 14.75
CA GLY A 78 18.55 5.41 15.84
C GLY A 78 18.68 6.88 15.44
N ALA A 79 18.65 7.21 14.14
CA ALA A 79 18.79 8.59 13.64
C ALA A 79 17.79 9.56 14.30
N GLU A 80 18.31 10.69 14.82
CA GLU A 80 17.51 11.69 15.56
C GLU A 80 16.43 12.32 14.69
N ILE A 81 16.70 12.52 13.40
CA ILE A 81 15.74 13.07 12.44
C ILE A 81 14.47 12.23 12.37
N VAL A 82 14.58 10.89 12.46
CA VAL A 82 13.43 9.97 12.47
C VAL A 82 12.59 10.20 13.72
N LYS A 83 13.20 10.21 14.91
CA LYS A 83 12.48 10.43 16.16
C LYS A 83 11.72 11.75 16.19
N ARG A 84 12.27 12.79 15.58
CA ARG A 84 11.68 14.13 15.61
C ARG A 84 10.60 14.36 14.56
N ARG A 85 10.75 13.79 13.37
CA ARG A 85 9.95 14.16 12.19
C ARG A 85 9.16 13.02 11.57
N VAL A 86 9.32 11.79 12.05
CA VAL A 86 8.62 10.62 11.51
C VAL A 86 7.70 10.02 12.54
N GLY A 87 6.43 9.84 12.19
CA GLY A 87 5.47 9.06 12.97
C GLY A 87 5.29 7.69 12.32
N VAL A 88 5.42 6.63 13.11
CA VAL A 88 5.30 5.26 12.61
C VAL A 88 4.10 4.57 13.23
N CYS A 89 3.18 4.10 12.37
CA CYS A 89 2.10 3.20 12.77
C CYS A 89 2.45 1.80 12.24
N PRO A 90 2.96 0.89 13.09
CA PRO A 90 3.34 -0.45 12.67
C PRO A 90 2.12 -1.32 12.38
N GLN A 91 2.35 -2.44 11.68
CA GLN A 91 1.34 -3.45 11.39
C GLN A 91 0.74 -4.04 12.67
N ASP A 92 1.57 -4.33 13.66
CA ASP A 92 1.11 -4.76 14.97
C ASP A 92 0.50 -3.61 15.78
N ILE A 93 -0.55 -3.92 16.54
CA ILE A 93 -1.18 -2.94 17.42
C ILE A 93 -0.36 -2.79 18.69
N VAL A 94 0.33 -1.67 18.83
CA VAL A 94 1.17 -1.33 19.98
C VAL A 94 0.43 -0.35 20.88
N VAL A 95 -0.45 -0.87 21.73
CA VAL A 95 -1.18 -0.09 22.73
C VAL A 95 -0.99 -0.68 24.11
N TRP A 96 -0.94 0.17 25.14
CA TRP A 96 -0.80 -0.28 26.54
C TRP A 96 -2.18 -0.61 27.11
N PRO A 97 -2.49 -1.90 27.38
CA PRO A 97 -3.84 -2.34 27.76
C PRO A 97 -4.34 -1.77 29.09
N LYS A 98 -3.43 -1.42 29.99
CA LYS A 98 -3.72 -0.88 31.34
C LYS A 98 -3.78 0.64 31.41
N LEU A 99 -3.55 1.34 30.30
CA LEU A 99 -3.70 2.79 30.19
C LEU A 99 -4.99 3.13 29.45
N THR A 100 -5.58 4.28 29.77
CA THR A 100 -6.70 4.84 28.99
C THR A 100 -6.21 5.35 27.64
N CYS A 101 -7.14 5.57 26.72
CA CYS A 101 -6.79 6.12 25.40
C CYS A 101 -6.04 7.44 25.51
N LEU A 102 -6.51 8.35 26.38
CA LEU A 102 -5.90 9.66 26.55
C LEU A 102 -4.55 9.57 27.29
N GLU A 103 -4.44 8.76 28.33
CA GLU A 103 -3.18 8.59 29.07
C GLU A 103 -2.04 8.14 28.15
N GLN A 104 -2.30 7.20 27.23
CA GLN A 104 -1.29 6.74 26.27
C GLN A 104 -0.81 7.86 25.36
N LEU A 105 -1.74 8.66 24.83
CA LEU A 105 -1.40 9.78 23.96
C LEU A 105 -0.64 10.87 24.72
N VAL A 106 -1.03 11.17 25.95
CA VAL A 106 -0.30 12.12 26.80
C VAL A 106 1.11 11.61 27.08
N PHE A 107 1.24 10.35 27.47
CA PHE A 107 2.53 9.72 27.76
C PHE A 107 3.43 9.72 26.52
N ALA A 108 2.93 9.25 25.38
CA ALA A 108 3.69 9.27 24.11
C ALA A 108 4.08 10.70 23.71
N GLY A 109 3.15 11.66 23.79
CA GLY A 109 3.46 13.06 23.50
C GLY A 109 4.57 13.64 24.38
N GLN A 110 4.57 13.30 25.68
CA GLN A 110 5.62 13.72 26.61
C GLN A 110 6.97 13.07 26.31
N MET A 111 6.99 11.81 25.88
CA MET A 111 8.23 11.14 25.40
C MET A 111 8.84 11.86 24.19
N TYR A 112 8.01 12.46 23.34
CA TYR A 112 8.44 13.30 22.23
C TYR A 112 8.69 14.78 22.62
N GLY A 113 8.68 15.10 23.92
CA GLY A 113 9.02 16.43 24.46
C GLY A 113 7.84 17.41 24.52
N LEU A 114 6.61 17.01 24.29
CA LEU A 114 5.45 17.88 24.47
C LEU A 114 5.22 18.15 25.98
N LYS A 115 4.89 19.39 26.34
CA LYS A 115 4.43 19.68 27.71
C LYS A 115 3.09 19.01 27.98
N GLY A 116 2.86 18.51 29.19
CA GLY A 116 1.68 17.71 29.55
C GLY A 116 0.34 18.34 29.13
N ARG A 117 0.17 19.65 29.26
CA ARG A 117 -1.04 20.36 28.77
C ARG A 117 -1.18 20.31 27.26
N ALA A 118 -0.09 20.48 26.51
CA ALA A 118 -0.08 20.40 25.06
C ALA A 118 -0.33 18.96 24.58
N ALA A 119 0.33 17.97 25.21
CA ALA A 119 0.13 16.56 24.91
C ALA A 119 -1.34 16.15 25.14
N ARG A 120 -1.97 16.61 26.23
CA ARG A 120 -3.38 16.34 26.53
C ARG A 120 -4.32 16.95 25.47
N ALA A 121 -4.12 18.23 25.15
CA ALA A 121 -4.94 18.90 24.12
C ALA A 121 -4.79 18.23 22.75
N ARG A 122 -3.58 17.83 22.39
CA ARG A 122 -3.30 17.12 21.14
C ARG A 122 -3.95 15.73 21.14
N GLY A 123 -3.82 14.98 22.24
CA GLY A 123 -4.44 13.66 22.40
C GLY A 123 -5.96 13.72 22.29
N GLN A 124 -6.62 14.68 22.95
CA GLN A 124 -8.06 14.87 22.85
C GLN A 124 -8.52 15.16 21.42
N ARG A 125 -7.80 16.03 20.69
CA ARG A 125 -8.09 16.31 19.29
C ARG A 125 -7.98 15.06 18.43
N LEU A 126 -6.88 14.32 18.53
CA LEU A 126 -6.68 13.08 17.77
C LEU A 126 -7.74 12.01 18.06
N LEU A 127 -8.16 11.88 19.32
CA LEU A 127 -9.26 10.98 19.67
C LEU A 127 -10.59 11.44 19.03
N GLY A 128 -10.84 12.75 18.97
CA GLY A 128 -11.99 13.31 18.25
C GLY A 128 -11.94 13.01 16.76
N ASP A 129 -10.84 13.35 16.13
CA ASP A 129 -10.63 13.18 14.68
C ASP A 129 -10.77 11.71 14.24
N LEU A 130 -10.42 10.77 15.11
CA LEU A 130 -10.47 9.33 14.84
C LEU A 130 -11.70 8.61 15.43
N GLY A 131 -12.73 9.36 15.87
CA GLY A 131 -13.98 8.81 16.38
C GLY A 131 -13.81 8.00 17.67
N LEU A 132 -12.87 8.41 18.55
CA LEU A 132 -12.59 7.78 19.85
C LEU A 132 -12.83 8.73 21.02
N ALA A 133 -13.48 9.90 20.80
CA ALA A 133 -13.69 10.91 21.86
C ALA A 133 -14.38 10.33 23.11
N GLU A 134 -15.46 9.56 22.91
CA GLU A 134 -16.23 8.92 24.01
C GLU A 134 -15.45 7.78 24.71
N LYS A 135 -14.36 7.35 24.14
CA LYS A 135 -13.47 6.32 24.69
C LYS A 135 -12.22 6.89 25.37
N SER A 136 -12.11 8.22 25.46
CA SER A 136 -10.96 8.93 26.01
C SER A 136 -10.46 8.33 27.34
N ASP A 137 -11.37 8.12 28.28
CA ASP A 137 -11.09 7.64 29.63
C ASP A 137 -11.31 6.12 29.81
N LYS A 138 -11.48 5.39 28.68
CA LYS A 138 -11.60 3.92 28.73
C LYS A 138 -10.22 3.28 28.55
N LEU A 139 -10.00 2.18 29.29
CA LEU A 139 -8.79 1.38 29.14
C LEU A 139 -8.69 0.79 27.74
N ALA A 140 -7.51 0.80 27.14
CA ALA A 140 -7.29 0.23 25.80
C ALA A 140 -7.61 -1.27 25.73
N ALA A 141 -7.52 -2.00 26.85
CA ALA A 141 -7.94 -3.40 26.92
C ALA A 141 -9.41 -3.60 26.49
N THR A 142 -10.29 -2.63 26.77
CA THR A 142 -11.75 -2.72 26.53
C THR A 142 -12.16 -2.34 25.10
N LEU A 143 -11.23 -1.87 24.27
CA LEU A 143 -11.49 -1.45 22.90
C LEU A 143 -11.63 -2.64 21.95
N SER A 144 -12.46 -2.49 20.93
CA SER A 144 -12.48 -3.41 19.78
C SER A 144 -11.16 -3.35 19.00
N GLY A 145 -10.90 -4.35 18.15
CA GLY A 145 -9.70 -4.38 17.30
C GLY A 145 -9.56 -3.12 16.43
N GLY A 146 -10.65 -2.69 15.79
CA GLY A 146 -10.67 -1.47 14.98
C GLY A 146 -10.43 -0.20 15.81
N MET A 147 -10.97 -0.10 17.05
CA MET A 147 -10.68 1.01 17.95
C MET A 147 -9.22 1.03 18.38
N LYS A 148 -8.63 -0.14 18.69
CA LYS A 148 -7.20 -0.24 19.02
C LYS A 148 -6.33 0.19 17.85
N ARG A 149 -6.70 -0.17 16.61
CA ARG A 149 -5.99 0.24 15.39
C ARG A 149 -6.02 1.76 15.22
N ARG A 150 -7.19 2.38 15.42
CA ARG A 150 -7.31 3.85 15.37
C ARG A 150 -6.52 4.55 16.47
N LEU A 151 -6.46 3.97 17.66
CA LEU A 151 -5.62 4.48 18.75
C LEU A 151 -4.12 4.33 18.43
N ASN A 152 -3.70 3.22 17.83
CA ASN A 152 -2.34 3.00 17.36
C ASN A 152 -1.94 4.07 16.32
N PHE A 153 -2.85 4.39 15.42
CA PHE A 153 -2.65 5.47 14.45
C PHE A 153 -2.55 6.85 15.12
N ALA A 154 -3.38 7.14 16.12
CA ALA A 154 -3.28 8.38 16.89
C ALA A 154 -1.92 8.54 17.59
N LEU A 155 -1.36 7.44 18.11
CA LEU A 155 -0.03 7.43 18.74
C LEU A 155 1.08 7.84 17.77
N ALA A 156 1.00 7.41 16.50
CA ALA A 156 1.95 7.80 15.47
C ALA A 156 1.90 9.31 15.13
N LEU A 157 0.79 9.99 15.43
CA LEU A 157 0.56 11.40 15.07
C LEU A 157 0.75 12.38 16.23
N VAL A 158 0.91 11.90 17.46
CA VAL A 158 0.82 12.73 18.65
C VAL A 158 1.86 13.85 18.71
N HIS A 159 3.08 13.60 18.20
CA HIS A 159 4.19 14.56 18.18
C HIS A 159 4.22 15.46 16.93
N ASP A 160 3.17 15.42 16.10
CA ASP A 160 3.01 16.23 14.90
C ASP A 160 4.09 16.01 13.82
N PRO A 161 4.38 14.76 13.42
CA PRO A 161 5.45 14.46 12.47
C PRO A 161 5.20 15.08 11.10
N ASP A 162 6.27 15.31 10.31
CA ASP A 162 6.18 15.75 8.91
C ASP A 162 5.94 14.58 7.94
N LEU A 163 6.50 13.42 8.26
CA LEU A 163 6.31 12.16 7.52
C LEU A 163 5.59 11.15 8.41
N VAL A 164 4.52 10.57 7.90
CA VAL A 164 3.78 9.50 8.57
C VAL A 164 3.97 8.20 7.80
N VAL A 165 4.48 7.18 8.46
CA VAL A 165 4.69 5.85 7.92
C VAL A 165 3.63 4.91 8.47
N LEU A 166 2.85 4.31 7.57
CA LEU A 166 1.70 3.46 7.89
C LEU A 166 1.94 2.05 7.30
N ASP A 167 2.22 1.08 8.15
CA ASP A 167 2.43 -0.30 7.72
C ASP A 167 1.13 -1.10 7.84
N GLU A 168 0.49 -1.39 6.70
CA GLU A 168 -0.79 -2.08 6.56
C GLU A 168 -1.88 -1.59 7.54
N PRO A 169 -2.18 -0.28 7.58
CA PRO A 169 -3.03 0.31 8.61
C PRO A 169 -4.49 -0.14 8.53
N GLU A 170 -4.94 -0.67 7.39
CA GLU A 170 -6.29 -1.20 7.16
C GLU A 170 -6.46 -2.67 7.59
N ALA A 171 -5.39 -3.36 7.95
CA ALA A 171 -5.44 -4.78 8.30
C ALA A 171 -6.37 -5.03 9.50
N GLY A 172 -7.33 -5.96 9.33
CA GLY A 172 -8.28 -6.32 10.39
C GLY A 172 -9.38 -5.29 10.67
N LEU A 173 -9.50 -4.22 9.87
CA LEU A 173 -10.59 -3.27 9.97
C LEU A 173 -11.84 -3.76 9.23
N ASP A 174 -13.01 -3.49 9.80
CA ASP A 174 -14.29 -3.61 9.11
C ASP A 174 -14.41 -2.56 7.98
N PRO A 175 -15.32 -2.75 7.00
CA PRO A 175 -15.45 -1.85 5.86
C PRO A 175 -15.68 -0.38 6.23
N GLN A 176 -16.48 -0.10 7.25
CA GLN A 176 -16.78 1.27 7.68
C GLN A 176 -15.52 1.94 8.28
N SER A 177 -14.80 1.22 9.13
CA SER A 177 -13.54 1.70 9.71
C SER A 177 -12.46 1.95 8.64
N ARG A 178 -12.41 1.15 7.57
CA ARG A 178 -11.51 1.38 6.42
C ARG A 178 -11.85 2.68 5.69
N VAL A 179 -13.13 2.95 5.44
CA VAL A 179 -13.56 4.20 4.79
C VAL A 179 -13.12 5.41 5.62
N MET A 180 -13.41 5.40 6.93
CA MET A 180 -13.01 6.47 7.85
C MET A 180 -11.49 6.69 7.86
N LEU A 181 -10.70 5.61 7.94
CA LEU A 181 -9.24 5.69 7.93
C LEU A 181 -8.72 6.29 6.61
N ARG A 182 -9.28 5.89 5.49
CA ARG A 182 -8.94 6.41 4.17
C ARG A 182 -9.18 7.91 4.05
N GLU A 183 -10.37 8.37 4.46
CA GLU A 183 -10.71 9.79 4.47
C GLU A 183 -9.76 10.58 5.36
N TYR A 184 -9.41 10.03 6.52
CA TYR A 184 -8.45 10.65 7.42
C TYR A 184 -7.04 10.75 6.81
N ILE A 185 -6.55 9.68 6.16
CA ILE A 185 -5.23 9.69 5.48
C ILE A 185 -5.21 10.74 4.38
N ARG A 186 -6.27 10.86 3.57
CA ARG A 186 -6.38 11.89 2.54
C ARG A 186 -6.39 13.31 3.11
N ALA A 187 -7.14 13.53 4.19
CA ALA A 187 -7.15 14.82 4.89
C ALA A 187 -5.78 15.14 5.52
N LEU A 188 -5.06 14.13 5.99
CA LEU A 188 -3.73 14.27 6.54
C LEU A 188 -2.71 14.68 5.47
N ALA A 189 -2.81 14.15 4.26
CA ALA A 189 -1.93 14.42 3.13
C ALA A 189 -1.92 15.90 2.71
N ALA A 190 -2.99 16.64 2.98
CA ALA A 190 -3.02 18.09 2.76
C ALA A 190 -1.96 18.87 3.59
N ARG A 191 -1.37 18.25 4.61
CA ARG A 191 -0.43 18.88 5.55
C ARG A 191 0.80 18.05 5.86
N LYS A 192 0.81 16.80 5.48
CA LYS A 192 1.84 15.81 5.83
C LYS A 192 2.19 14.97 4.61
N THR A 193 3.38 14.41 4.63
CA THR A 193 3.75 13.36 3.68
C THR A 193 3.37 12.00 4.29
N VAL A 194 2.84 11.08 3.50
CA VAL A 194 2.44 9.76 3.95
C VAL A 194 3.13 8.68 3.13
N LEU A 195 3.83 7.77 3.80
CA LEU A 195 4.30 6.51 3.23
C LEU A 195 3.38 5.40 3.72
N PHE A 196 2.68 4.77 2.80
CA PHE A 196 1.63 3.79 3.07
C PHE A 196 2.03 2.44 2.50
N THR A 197 2.03 1.38 3.29
CA THR A 197 2.21 0.02 2.76
C THR A 197 0.91 -0.74 2.78
N THR A 198 0.68 -1.54 1.76
CA THR A 198 -0.44 -2.48 1.70
C THR A 198 -0.17 -3.59 0.69
N HIS A 199 -0.85 -4.72 0.89
CA HIS A 199 -1.03 -5.74 -0.13
C HIS A 199 -2.39 -5.60 -0.85
N ASN A 200 -3.25 -4.67 -0.40
CA ASN A 200 -4.55 -4.41 -1.02
C ASN A 200 -4.42 -3.29 -2.05
N MET A 201 -4.42 -3.67 -3.32
CA MET A 201 -4.26 -2.74 -4.45
C MET A 201 -5.44 -1.77 -4.59
N ASP A 202 -6.66 -2.21 -4.28
CA ASP A 202 -7.86 -1.35 -4.34
C ASP A 202 -7.79 -0.20 -3.34
N GLU A 203 -7.26 -0.46 -2.13
CA GLU A 203 -7.06 0.60 -1.14
C GLU A 203 -6.00 1.60 -1.60
N ALA A 204 -4.90 1.09 -2.18
CA ALA A 204 -3.85 1.95 -2.71
C ALA A 204 -4.33 2.84 -3.87
N GLU A 205 -5.11 2.31 -4.81
CA GLU A 205 -5.71 3.09 -5.89
C GLU A 205 -6.54 4.26 -5.39
N ARG A 206 -7.23 4.04 -4.24
CA ARG A 206 -8.12 5.05 -3.66
C ARG A 206 -7.41 6.11 -2.85
N VAL A 207 -6.19 5.85 -2.36
CA VAL A 207 -5.52 6.70 -1.37
C VAL A 207 -4.25 7.35 -1.94
N CYS A 208 -3.47 6.63 -2.75
CA CYS A 208 -2.12 7.03 -3.12
C CYS A 208 -2.09 7.92 -4.37
N ASP A 209 -1.21 8.91 -4.35
CA ASP A 209 -0.88 9.74 -5.52
C ASP A 209 0.07 9.00 -6.46
N ARG A 210 1.07 8.29 -5.89
CA ARG A 210 2.00 7.41 -6.61
C ARG A 210 2.20 6.12 -5.83
N VAL A 211 2.51 5.07 -6.57
CA VAL A 211 2.74 3.74 -5.99
C VAL A 211 4.00 3.11 -6.56
N ALA A 212 4.76 2.46 -5.70
CA ALA A 212 5.84 1.54 -6.06
C ALA A 212 5.34 0.12 -5.83
N ILE A 213 5.27 -0.68 -6.88
CA ILE A 213 4.93 -2.10 -6.78
C ILE A 213 6.24 -2.87 -6.66
N ILE A 214 6.38 -3.64 -5.59
CA ILE A 214 7.56 -4.46 -5.32
C ILE A 214 7.21 -5.95 -5.26
N ASP A 215 8.13 -6.77 -5.71
CA ASP A 215 8.07 -8.23 -5.53
C ASP A 215 9.48 -8.77 -5.27
N ARG A 216 9.59 -9.72 -4.34
CA ARG A 216 10.88 -10.38 -3.98
C ARG A 216 12.01 -9.39 -3.73
N GLY A 217 11.72 -8.30 -3.04
CA GLY A 217 12.68 -7.26 -2.69
C GLY A 217 13.01 -6.27 -3.79
N ARG A 218 12.45 -6.40 -4.99
CA ARG A 218 12.76 -5.56 -6.16
C ARG A 218 11.60 -4.66 -6.54
N LEU A 219 11.92 -3.46 -6.99
CA LEU A 219 10.96 -2.56 -7.61
C LEU A 219 10.60 -3.10 -9.00
N LEU A 220 9.31 -3.33 -9.22
CA LEU A 220 8.78 -3.70 -10.54
C LEU A 220 8.40 -2.46 -11.35
N VAL A 221 7.66 -1.54 -10.75
CA VAL A 221 7.18 -0.32 -11.39
C VAL A 221 6.87 0.76 -10.35
N LEU A 222 6.98 2.03 -10.74
CA LEU A 222 6.67 3.19 -9.91
C LEU A 222 6.05 4.27 -10.78
N ASP A 223 4.77 4.61 -10.52
CA ASP A 223 4.07 5.74 -11.14
C ASP A 223 2.74 6.03 -10.41
N ALA A 224 1.96 7.00 -10.91
CA ALA A 224 0.59 7.22 -10.48
C ALA A 224 -0.30 6.00 -10.84
N PRO A 225 -1.25 5.59 -9.97
CA PRO A 225 -2.13 4.44 -10.23
C PRO A 225 -2.80 4.48 -11.60
N GLU A 226 -3.34 5.64 -11.99
CA GLU A 226 -4.02 5.82 -13.28
C GLU A 226 -3.08 5.64 -14.49
N HIS A 227 -1.81 6.03 -14.38
CA HIS A 227 -0.82 5.81 -15.43
C HIS A 227 -0.50 4.31 -15.55
N LEU A 228 -0.25 3.65 -14.41
CA LEU A 228 0.04 2.22 -14.38
C LEU A 228 -1.11 1.38 -14.98
N LYS A 229 -2.36 1.69 -14.65
CA LYS A 229 -3.52 0.98 -15.21
C LYS A 229 -3.62 1.10 -16.73
N ARG A 230 -3.17 2.22 -17.32
CA ARG A 230 -3.13 2.41 -18.78
C ARG A 230 -2.07 1.55 -19.46
N THR A 231 -0.99 1.15 -18.75
CA THR A 231 0.06 0.31 -19.35
C THR A 231 -0.42 -1.10 -19.68
N VAL A 232 -1.46 -1.60 -19.03
CA VAL A 232 -2.03 -2.93 -19.28
C VAL A 232 -3.21 -2.92 -20.25
N GLY A 233 -3.48 -1.77 -20.89
CA GLY A 233 -4.51 -1.63 -21.92
C GLY A 233 -5.52 -0.52 -21.60
N THR A 234 -6.17 0.01 -22.65
CA THR A 234 -7.17 1.07 -22.53
C THR A 234 -8.62 0.55 -22.55
N GLY A 235 -8.84 -0.70 -22.98
CA GLY A 235 -10.15 -1.32 -23.17
C GLY A 235 -10.73 -2.05 -21.95
N GLY A 236 -10.06 -2.03 -20.81
CA GLY A 236 -10.45 -2.80 -19.63
C GLY A 236 -9.90 -4.23 -19.65
N THR A 237 -10.33 -5.01 -18.66
CA THR A 237 -9.96 -6.43 -18.49
C THR A 237 -11.18 -7.31 -18.62
N LEU A 238 -11.11 -8.30 -19.53
CA LEU A 238 -12.11 -9.36 -19.66
C LEU A 238 -11.64 -10.59 -18.89
N GLU A 239 -12.43 -11.01 -17.93
CA GLU A 239 -12.23 -12.26 -17.20
C GLU A 239 -13.21 -13.31 -17.73
N VAL A 240 -12.67 -14.48 -18.07
CA VAL A 240 -13.48 -15.63 -18.53
C VAL A 240 -13.11 -16.82 -17.66
N ASP A 241 -14.04 -17.26 -16.84
CA ASP A 241 -13.89 -18.51 -16.10
C ASP A 241 -14.07 -19.67 -17.05
N ILE A 242 -13.18 -20.66 -16.97
CA ILE A 242 -13.27 -21.91 -17.75
C ILE A 242 -13.78 -23.00 -16.81
N ASP A 243 -14.81 -23.73 -17.23
CA ASP A 243 -15.46 -24.73 -16.39
C ASP A 243 -14.48 -25.83 -15.95
N GLU A 244 -13.64 -26.30 -16.87
CA GLU A 244 -12.60 -27.29 -16.59
C GLU A 244 -11.21 -26.65 -16.56
N GLU A 245 -10.55 -26.70 -15.42
CA GLU A 245 -9.22 -26.11 -15.25
C GLU A 245 -8.18 -26.66 -16.25
N ALA A 246 -8.28 -27.95 -16.60
CA ALA A 246 -7.40 -28.58 -17.58
C ALA A 246 -7.50 -27.95 -18.98
N ALA A 247 -8.69 -27.41 -19.34
CA ALA A 247 -8.93 -26.78 -20.63
C ALA A 247 -8.48 -25.31 -20.68
N ALA A 248 -8.20 -24.69 -19.53
CA ALA A 248 -7.86 -23.27 -19.45
C ALA A 248 -6.57 -22.92 -20.20
N GLU A 249 -5.55 -23.79 -20.17
CA GLU A 249 -4.31 -23.56 -20.90
C GLU A 249 -4.49 -23.68 -22.43
N ALA A 250 -5.28 -24.65 -22.88
CA ALA A 250 -5.65 -24.77 -24.30
C ALA A 250 -6.46 -23.54 -24.75
N GLY A 251 -7.38 -23.08 -23.89
CA GLY A 251 -8.14 -21.84 -24.13
C GLY A 251 -7.23 -20.63 -24.27
N ARG A 252 -6.27 -20.44 -23.34
CA ARG A 252 -5.27 -19.36 -23.43
C ARG A 252 -4.48 -19.40 -24.75
N ALA A 253 -3.99 -20.58 -25.11
CA ALA A 253 -3.23 -20.75 -26.36
C ALA A 253 -4.07 -20.45 -27.60
N ALA A 254 -5.37 -20.78 -27.60
CA ALA A 254 -6.28 -20.50 -28.71
C ALA A 254 -6.51 -18.99 -28.96
N LEU A 255 -6.28 -18.15 -27.97
CA LEU A 255 -6.41 -16.67 -28.09
C LEU A 255 -5.20 -16.03 -28.78
N ALA A 256 -4.13 -16.78 -29.03
CA ALA A 256 -2.98 -16.27 -29.77
C ALA A 256 -3.40 -15.74 -31.14
N GLY A 257 -2.84 -14.60 -31.54
CA GLY A 257 -3.13 -13.95 -32.84
C GLY A 257 -4.37 -13.04 -32.86
N LEU A 258 -5.10 -12.87 -31.74
CA LEU A 258 -6.18 -11.87 -31.64
C LEU A 258 -5.68 -10.46 -31.29
N GLY A 259 -4.38 -10.25 -31.13
CA GLY A 259 -3.84 -8.97 -30.65
C GLY A 259 -4.17 -8.67 -29.18
N LEU A 260 -4.53 -9.71 -28.43
CA LEU A 260 -4.87 -9.66 -27.01
C LEU A 260 -3.78 -10.36 -26.20
N GLU A 261 -3.51 -9.83 -25.02
CA GLU A 261 -2.73 -10.50 -23.98
C GLU A 261 -3.67 -11.36 -23.13
N ALA A 262 -3.40 -12.64 -23.03
CA ALA A 262 -4.18 -13.57 -22.20
C ALA A 262 -3.27 -14.26 -21.18
N VAL A 263 -3.56 -14.04 -19.90
CA VAL A 263 -2.87 -14.69 -18.78
C VAL A 263 -3.84 -15.65 -18.11
N ARG A 264 -3.39 -16.89 -17.86
CA ARG A 264 -4.14 -17.87 -17.09
C ARG A 264 -3.86 -17.65 -15.59
N VAL A 265 -4.93 -17.61 -14.81
CA VAL A 265 -4.88 -17.59 -13.35
C VAL A 265 -5.86 -18.65 -12.84
N ASN A 266 -5.34 -19.80 -12.43
CA ASN A 266 -6.14 -20.99 -12.10
C ASN A 266 -7.04 -21.38 -13.29
N ARG A 267 -8.37 -21.34 -13.10
CA ARG A 267 -9.37 -21.61 -14.15
C ARG A 267 -9.84 -20.34 -14.89
N THR A 268 -9.40 -19.14 -14.47
CA THR A 268 -9.82 -17.87 -15.08
C THR A 268 -8.79 -17.41 -16.10
N LEU A 269 -9.24 -17.05 -17.30
CA LEU A 269 -8.45 -16.33 -18.29
C LEU A 269 -8.65 -14.83 -18.08
N VAL A 270 -7.56 -14.11 -17.83
CA VAL A 270 -7.53 -12.65 -17.71
C VAL A 270 -7.01 -12.10 -19.04
N ILE A 271 -7.87 -11.44 -19.79
CA ILE A 271 -7.63 -11.03 -21.18
C ILE A 271 -7.64 -9.50 -21.25
N ARG A 272 -6.62 -8.93 -21.92
CA ARG A 272 -6.39 -7.49 -22.03
C ARG A 272 -6.03 -7.11 -23.46
N GLY A 273 -6.30 -5.86 -23.81
CA GLY A 273 -5.94 -5.31 -25.11
C GLY A 273 -6.59 -3.95 -25.35
N ALA A 274 -6.32 -3.36 -26.51
CA ALA A 274 -6.82 -2.03 -26.84
C ALA A 274 -8.35 -2.02 -27.04
N ASP A 275 -8.93 -3.07 -27.61
CA ASP A 275 -10.36 -3.22 -27.83
C ASP A 275 -10.83 -4.61 -27.38
N VAL A 276 -10.83 -4.81 -26.06
CA VAL A 276 -11.28 -6.06 -25.46
C VAL A 276 -12.79 -6.28 -25.68
N VAL A 277 -13.59 -5.20 -25.66
CA VAL A 277 -15.04 -5.27 -25.84
C VAL A 277 -15.40 -5.77 -27.22
N GLY A 278 -14.80 -5.19 -28.26
CA GLY A 278 -15.03 -5.62 -29.64
C GLY A 278 -14.54 -7.05 -29.90
N ALA A 279 -13.55 -7.50 -29.14
CA ALA A 279 -12.99 -8.84 -29.29
C ALA A 279 -13.79 -9.96 -28.59
N ILE A 280 -14.76 -9.65 -27.71
CA ILE A 280 -15.50 -10.65 -26.92
C ILE A 280 -16.07 -11.80 -27.81
N PRO A 281 -16.76 -11.53 -28.95
CA PRO A 281 -17.30 -12.60 -29.78
C PRO A 281 -16.21 -13.55 -30.28
N ALA A 282 -15.09 -13.00 -30.77
CA ALA A 282 -13.98 -13.79 -31.30
C ALA A 282 -13.28 -14.61 -30.18
N VAL A 283 -13.17 -14.04 -28.98
CA VAL A 283 -12.65 -14.74 -27.80
C VAL A 283 -13.50 -15.96 -27.49
N LEU A 284 -14.81 -15.79 -27.36
CA LEU A 284 -15.72 -16.88 -27.01
C LEU A 284 -15.75 -17.98 -28.10
N GLU A 285 -15.71 -17.62 -29.37
CA GLU A 285 -15.64 -18.56 -30.49
C GLU A 285 -14.36 -19.38 -30.45
N ARG A 286 -13.20 -18.72 -30.22
CA ARG A 286 -11.91 -19.42 -30.11
C ARG A 286 -11.84 -20.35 -28.91
N LEU A 287 -12.35 -19.94 -27.75
CA LEU A 287 -12.43 -20.77 -26.55
C LEU A 287 -13.29 -22.02 -26.83
N LYS A 288 -14.46 -21.84 -27.41
CA LYS A 288 -15.34 -22.94 -27.78
C LYS A 288 -14.66 -23.94 -28.75
N ALA A 289 -13.98 -23.42 -29.77
CA ALA A 289 -13.26 -24.25 -30.76
C ALA A 289 -12.10 -25.03 -30.12
N ALA A 290 -11.50 -24.53 -29.04
CA ALA A 290 -10.45 -25.19 -28.28
C ALA A 290 -10.98 -26.17 -27.21
N GLY A 291 -12.30 -26.34 -27.12
CA GLY A 291 -12.92 -27.17 -26.07
C GLY A 291 -12.91 -26.53 -24.67
N ALA A 292 -12.54 -25.28 -24.56
CA ALA A 292 -12.57 -24.52 -23.32
C ALA A 292 -13.96 -23.86 -23.15
N VAL A 293 -14.84 -24.52 -22.40
CA VAL A 293 -16.20 -24.01 -22.16
C VAL A 293 -16.11 -22.80 -21.24
N ALA A 294 -16.58 -21.64 -21.75
CA ALA A 294 -16.65 -20.41 -20.99
C ALA A 294 -17.85 -20.47 -20.04
N GLY A 295 -17.58 -20.29 -18.75
CA GLY A 295 -18.59 -20.11 -17.73
C GLY A 295 -18.94 -18.63 -17.54
N GLU A 296 -18.59 -18.04 -16.39
CA GLU A 296 -18.86 -16.61 -16.15
C GLU A 296 -17.90 -15.72 -16.94
N VAL A 297 -18.46 -14.70 -17.60
CA VAL A 297 -17.72 -13.68 -18.36
C VAL A 297 -17.94 -12.32 -17.73
N ARG A 298 -16.87 -11.67 -17.30
CA ARG A 298 -16.90 -10.36 -16.64
C ARG A 298 -16.02 -9.36 -17.36
N LEU A 299 -16.56 -8.20 -17.65
CA LEU A 299 -15.80 -7.04 -18.12
C LEU A 299 -15.70 -6.01 -17.00
N ARG A 300 -14.49 -5.57 -16.69
CA ARG A 300 -14.25 -4.56 -15.66
C ARG A 300 -13.13 -3.58 -16.05
N PRO A 301 -13.07 -2.39 -15.42
CA PRO A 301 -11.91 -1.50 -15.58
C PRO A 301 -10.62 -2.19 -15.13
N ASN A 302 -9.49 -1.76 -15.70
CA ASN A 302 -8.17 -2.20 -15.25
C ASN A 302 -7.90 -1.72 -13.82
N THR A 303 -7.22 -2.56 -13.04
CA THR A 303 -6.83 -2.30 -11.65
C THR A 303 -5.31 -2.41 -11.50
N LEU A 304 -4.76 -1.97 -10.37
CA LEU A 304 -3.35 -2.23 -10.04
C LEU A 304 -3.04 -3.73 -9.90
N GLU A 305 -4.04 -4.56 -9.54
CA GLU A 305 -3.86 -6.03 -9.55
C GLU A 305 -3.59 -6.54 -10.96
N ASP A 306 -4.23 -5.97 -11.98
CA ASP A 306 -3.96 -6.32 -13.37
C ASP A 306 -2.54 -5.94 -13.79
N VAL A 307 -2.05 -4.79 -13.31
CA VAL A 307 -0.66 -4.37 -13.52
C VAL A 307 0.29 -5.38 -12.90
N PHE A 308 0.03 -5.80 -11.67
CA PHE A 308 0.86 -6.79 -10.99
C PHE A 308 0.85 -8.14 -11.71
N ILE A 309 -0.33 -8.62 -12.15
CA ILE A 309 -0.45 -9.87 -12.91
C ILE A 309 0.31 -9.77 -14.24
N ALA A 310 0.21 -8.66 -14.96
CA ALA A 310 0.94 -8.46 -16.21
C ALA A 310 2.47 -8.51 -16.01
N LEU A 311 2.97 -7.94 -14.90
CA LEU A 311 4.39 -7.91 -14.60
C LEU A 311 4.95 -9.23 -14.06
N THR A 312 4.13 -10.06 -13.40
CA THR A 312 4.60 -11.23 -12.64
C THR A 312 4.03 -12.56 -13.13
N GLY A 313 2.94 -12.54 -13.91
CA GLY A 313 2.21 -13.73 -14.36
C GLY A 313 1.38 -14.43 -13.27
N ARG A 314 1.24 -13.83 -12.07
CA ARG A 314 0.52 -14.43 -10.92
C ARG A 314 -0.30 -13.39 -10.15
N ARG A 315 -1.30 -13.84 -9.39
CA ARG A 315 -2.06 -12.97 -8.47
C ARG A 315 -1.28 -12.70 -7.18
N LEU A 316 -1.65 -11.60 -6.47
CA LEU A 316 -1.05 -11.22 -5.20
C LEU A 316 -1.22 -12.24 -4.07
N ARG A 317 -2.23 -13.09 -4.15
CA ARG A 317 -2.64 -14.02 -3.07
C ARG A 317 -2.15 -15.46 -3.27
N GLU A 318 -1.30 -15.69 -4.25
CA GLU A 318 -0.68 -16.99 -4.53
C GLU A 318 0.75 -17.12 -3.98
#